data_2be087fa313d5ee6b1ccc1867e150c2f
#
_entry.id   2be087fa313d5ee6b1ccc1867e150c2f
#
_cell.length_a   1.000
_cell.length_b   1.000
_cell.length_c   1.000
_cell.angle_alpha   90.00
_cell.angle_beta   90.00
_cell.angle_gamma   90.00
#
_symmetry.space_group_name_H-M   'P 1'
#
loop_
_entity.id
_entity.type
_entity.pdbx_description
1 polymer ?
#
loop_
_entity_poly.entity_id
_entity_poly.type
_entity_poly.pdbx_seq_one_letter_code
_entity_poly.pdbx_strand_id
1 'polypeptide(L)'
;MLSCIQKGTEIAYDWTGTIETGSVQLLALNEKAAAPGTQKVLDDITAQFKAGTLKVFDTSKFTVTKNDKKNTNATVDAAGKLLGYKADVDDMGDYVADTEVVKTVGKVTYFAESEFRSAPYFDIDIDGIEIK
;
A
#
# COMPACT_ATOMS: atom_id res chain seq x y z
N MET A 1 -6.77 1.87 24.26
CA MET A 1 -8.00 2.45 24.84
C MET A 1 -7.75 3.07 26.22
N LEU A 2 -7.43 2.33 27.27
CA LEU A 2 -7.22 2.86 28.63
C LEU A 2 -6.17 3.99 28.69
N SER A 3 -5.04 3.83 28.02
CA SER A 3 -3.98 4.84 27.94
C SER A 3 -4.42 6.14 27.26
N CYS A 4 -5.30 6.08 26.27
CA CYS A 4 -5.84 7.26 25.60
C CYS A 4 -6.76 8.04 26.53
N ILE A 5 -7.63 7.32 27.28
CA ILE A 5 -8.51 7.94 28.29
C ILE A 5 -7.69 8.64 29.37
N GLN A 6 -6.65 7.97 29.89
CA GLN A 6 -5.78 8.55 30.93
C GLN A 6 -5.00 9.78 30.46
N LYS A 7 -4.64 9.82 29.18
CA LYS A 7 -3.87 10.93 28.58
C LYS A 7 -4.74 12.00 27.92
N GLY A 8 -6.06 11.81 27.87
CA GLY A 8 -6.99 12.70 27.18
C GLY A 8 -6.73 12.76 25.64
N THR A 9 -6.17 11.69 25.06
CA THR A 9 -5.93 11.60 23.62
C THR A 9 -7.07 10.87 22.93
N GLU A 10 -7.33 11.22 21.69
CA GLU A 10 -8.34 10.58 20.87
C GLU A 10 -8.06 9.08 20.71
N ILE A 11 -9.13 8.28 20.76
CA ILE A 11 -9.06 6.84 20.50
C ILE A 11 -9.18 6.63 18.99
N ALA A 12 -8.14 6.11 18.36
CA ALA A 12 -8.18 5.81 16.95
C ALA A 12 -9.26 4.76 16.62
N TYR A 13 -10.01 5.01 15.55
CA TYR A 13 -11.01 4.06 15.04
C TYR A 13 -10.38 2.80 14.48
N ASP A 14 -9.16 2.93 14.00
CA ASP A 14 -8.41 1.85 13.39
C ASP A 14 -6.94 1.88 13.82
N TRP A 15 -6.31 0.72 13.80
CA TRP A 15 -4.90 0.58 14.10
C TRP A 15 -4.26 -0.50 13.24
N THR A 16 -3.24 -0.12 12.49
CA THR A 16 -2.48 -1.03 11.64
C THR A 16 -1.17 -1.40 12.32
N GLY A 17 -1.01 -2.70 12.61
CA GLY A 17 0.23 -3.24 13.12
C GLY A 17 1.23 -3.54 12.02
N THR A 18 2.49 -3.21 12.24
CA THR A 18 3.59 -3.39 11.28
C THR A 18 4.76 -4.15 11.89
N ILE A 19 5.75 -4.46 11.07
CA ILE A 19 7.06 -4.98 11.54
C ILE A 19 7.75 -3.97 12.44
N GLU A 20 7.61 -2.67 12.16
CA GLU A 20 8.19 -1.61 12.99
C GLU A 20 7.54 -1.55 14.38
N THR A 21 6.23 -1.67 14.46
CA THR A 21 5.50 -1.68 15.75
C THR A 21 5.61 -3.01 16.50
N GLY A 22 6.22 -4.02 15.90
CA GLY A 22 6.37 -5.36 16.48
C GLY A 22 5.13 -6.23 16.43
N SER A 23 4.08 -5.80 15.72
CA SER A 23 2.83 -6.56 15.59
C SER A 23 2.94 -7.69 14.56
N VAL A 24 3.85 -7.53 13.62
CA VAL A 24 4.23 -8.56 12.65
C VAL A 24 5.68 -8.95 12.92
N GLN A 25 5.94 -10.25 13.06
CA GLN A 25 7.26 -10.76 13.35
C GLN A 25 7.54 -12.00 12.53
N LEU A 26 8.74 -12.08 11.95
CA LEU A 26 9.21 -13.31 11.33
C LEU A 26 9.67 -14.30 12.41
N LEU A 27 9.25 -15.54 12.29
CA LEU A 27 9.78 -16.63 13.11
C LEU A 27 11.19 -17.05 12.64
N ALA A 28 11.90 -17.80 13.48
CA ALA A 28 13.19 -18.36 13.13
C ALA A 28 13.09 -19.19 11.83
N LEU A 29 14.04 -18.98 10.92
CA LEU A 29 14.11 -19.69 9.65
C LEU A 29 14.36 -21.18 9.89
N ASN A 30 13.62 -22.03 9.18
CA ASN A 30 13.94 -23.45 9.11
C ASN A 30 15.09 -23.66 8.10
N GLU A 31 16.31 -23.67 8.61
CA GLU A 31 17.53 -23.80 7.79
C GLU A 31 17.58 -25.07 6.94
N LYS A 32 16.88 -26.14 7.35
CA LYS A 32 16.84 -27.41 6.59
C LYS A 32 15.99 -27.31 5.31
N ALA A 33 15.04 -26.37 5.28
CA ALA A 33 14.13 -26.19 4.16
C ALA A 33 14.41 -24.92 3.35
N ALA A 34 15.28 -24.05 3.85
CA ALA A 34 15.57 -22.76 3.22
C ALA A 34 16.74 -22.87 2.22
N ALA A 35 16.62 -22.12 1.13
CA ALA A 35 17.73 -21.95 0.20
C ALA A 35 18.89 -21.17 0.83
N PRO A 36 20.15 -21.40 0.41
CA PRO A 36 21.28 -20.60 0.86
C PRO A 36 21.04 -19.10 0.63
N GLY A 37 21.33 -18.28 1.63
CA GLY A 37 21.18 -16.83 1.56
C GLY A 37 19.77 -16.28 1.91
N THR A 38 18.77 -17.15 2.15
CA THR A 38 17.41 -16.71 2.49
C THR A 38 17.38 -15.81 3.72
N GLN A 39 18.13 -16.12 4.79
CA GLN A 39 18.17 -15.29 5.99
C GLN A 39 18.61 -13.86 5.68
N LYS A 40 19.68 -13.70 4.89
CA LYS A 40 20.17 -12.39 4.50
C LYS A 40 19.11 -11.57 3.74
N VAL A 41 18.39 -12.18 2.82
CA VAL A 41 17.31 -11.52 2.07
C VAL A 41 16.18 -11.09 3.00
N LEU A 42 15.78 -11.92 3.95
CA LEU A 42 14.75 -11.59 4.95
C LEU A 42 15.18 -10.42 5.84
N ASP A 43 16.43 -10.40 6.28
CA ASP A 43 16.99 -9.33 7.10
C ASP A 43 17.03 -8.00 6.32
N ASP A 44 17.50 -8.03 5.08
CA ASP A 44 17.57 -6.86 4.19
C ASP A 44 16.17 -6.28 3.91
N ILE A 45 15.18 -7.12 3.62
CA ILE A 45 13.79 -6.72 3.39
C ILE A 45 13.17 -6.16 4.67
N THR A 46 13.39 -6.82 5.80
CA THR A 46 12.89 -6.36 7.11
C THR A 46 13.44 -4.98 7.46
N ALA A 47 14.73 -4.75 7.21
CA ALA A 47 15.36 -3.44 7.41
C ALA A 47 14.73 -2.36 6.51
N GLN A 48 14.44 -2.67 5.24
CA GLN A 48 13.79 -1.75 4.31
C GLN A 48 12.34 -1.42 4.71
N PHE A 49 11.58 -2.39 5.21
CA PHE A 49 10.24 -2.13 5.76
C PHE A 49 10.30 -1.21 6.98
N LYS A 50 11.21 -1.47 7.93
CA LYS A 50 11.41 -0.63 9.11
C LYS A 50 11.86 0.80 8.75
N ALA A 51 12.66 0.93 7.71
CA ALA A 51 13.09 2.23 7.20
C ALA A 51 12.02 2.94 6.34
N GLY A 52 10.90 2.29 6.01
CA GLY A 52 9.84 2.82 5.15
C GLY A 52 10.23 3.01 3.68
N THR A 53 11.38 2.43 3.27
CA THR A 53 11.91 2.57 1.91
C THR A 53 11.37 1.54 0.93
N LEU A 54 10.86 0.41 1.43
CA LEU A 54 10.18 -0.61 0.62
C LEU A 54 8.68 -0.46 0.75
N LYS A 55 8.00 -0.34 -0.38
CA LYS A 55 6.54 -0.36 -0.47
C LYS A 55 6.09 -1.55 -1.32
N VAL A 56 5.10 -2.30 -0.84
CA VAL A 56 4.61 -3.51 -1.51
C VAL A 56 4.00 -3.16 -2.86
N PHE A 57 3.12 -2.17 -2.88
CA PHE A 57 2.41 -1.70 -4.07
C PHE A 57 3.06 -0.44 -4.67
N ASP A 58 4.35 -0.54 -4.96
CA ASP A 58 5.11 0.49 -5.67
C ASP A 58 4.64 0.58 -7.13
N THR A 59 4.10 1.74 -7.50
CA THR A 59 3.52 1.98 -8.82
C THR A 59 4.55 2.11 -9.94
N SER A 60 5.84 2.12 -9.64
CA SER A 60 6.90 2.13 -10.64
C SER A 60 7.07 0.78 -11.35
N LYS A 61 6.41 -0.28 -10.86
CA LYS A 61 6.55 -1.66 -11.37
C LYS A 61 5.59 -1.98 -12.52
N PHE A 62 4.70 -1.06 -12.88
CA PHE A 62 3.71 -1.25 -13.93
C PHE A 62 3.38 0.08 -14.60
N THR A 63 2.70 0.00 -15.74
CA THR A 63 2.13 1.16 -16.44
C THR A 63 0.62 1.08 -16.48
N VAL A 64 0.01 2.23 -16.70
CA VAL A 64 -1.44 2.42 -16.71
C VAL A 64 -1.84 3.28 -17.89
N THR A 65 -2.72 2.77 -18.73
CA THR A 65 -3.36 3.55 -19.78
C THR A 65 -4.65 4.19 -19.24
N LYS A 66 -4.75 5.51 -19.37
CA LYS A 66 -5.95 6.28 -19.04
C LYS A 66 -6.62 6.79 -20.31
N ASN A 67 -7.94 6.63 -20.38
CA ASN A 67 -8.80 7.26 -21.38
C ASN A 67 -10.21 7.49 -20.81
N ASP A 68 -11.16 7.93 -21.62
CA ASP A 68 -12.54 8.27 -21.19
C ASP A 68 -13.36 7.08 -20.65
N LYS A 69 -12.87 5.84 -20.82
CA LYS A 69 -13.55 4.61 -20.42
C LYS A 69 -12.75 3.75 -19.44
N LYS A 70 -11.45 4.01 -19.33
CA LYS A 70 -10.52 3.19 -18.55
C LYS A 70 -9.70 4.07 -17.64
N ASN A 71 -9.60 3.67 -16.37
CA ASN A 71 -8.80 4.35 -15.35
C ASN A 71 -9.12 5.86 -15.23
N THR A 72 -10.38 6.22 -15.31
CA THR A 72 -10.83 7.63 -15.36
C THR A 72 -10.40 8.43 -14.13
N ASN A 73 -10.29 7.80 -12.97
CA ASN A 73 -9.89 8.39 -11.70
C ASN A 73 -8.37 8.45 -11.50
N ALA A 74 -7.59 7.89 -12.44
CA ALA A 74 -6.14 7.88 -12.36
C ALA A 74 -5.53 9.21 -12.82
N THR A 75 -4.39 9.57 -12.23
CA THR A 75 -3.46 10.58 -12.73
C THR A 75 -2.23 9.85 -13.26
N VAL A 76 -1.94 10.01 -14.54
CA VAL A 76 -0.89 9.25 -15.26
C VAL A 76 0.01 10.24 -16.01
N ASP A 77 1.32 10.02 -16.01
CA ASP A 77 2.24 10.81 -16.83
C ASP A 77 2.30 10.31 -18.29
N ALA A 78 3.06 11.02 -19.12
CA ALA A 78 3.20 10.68 -20.54
C ALA A 78 3.86 9.30 -20.81
N ALA A 79 4.53 8.72 -19.83
CA ALA A 79 5.14 7.40 -19.91
C ALA A 79 4.24 6.27 -19.38
N GLY A 80 3.01 6.60 -18.97
CA GLY A 80 2.07 5.64 -18.39
C GLY A 80 2.31 5.35 -16.91
N LYS A 81 3.16 6.14 -16.22
CA LYS A 81 3.39 5.96 -14.79
C LYS A 81 2.20 6.50 -14.00
N LEU A 82 1.69 5.70 -13.08
CA LEU A 82 0.64 6.13 -12.16
C LEU A 82 1.21 7.09 -11.11
N LEU A 83 0.66 8.30 -11.05
CA LEU A 83 1.04 9.35 -10.10
C LEU A 83 0.01 9.55 -8.99
N GLY A 84 -1.26 9.21 -9.25
CA GLY A 84 -2.36 9.35 -8.31
C GLY A 84 -3.57 8.53 -8.74
N TYR A 85 -4.41 8.17 -7.78
CA TYR A 85 -5.68 7.50 -8.01
C TYR A 85 -6.68 7.88 -6.94
N LYS A 86 -7.84 8.35 -7.37
CA LYS A 86 -8.93 8.69 -6.46
C LYS A 86 -9.96 7.57 -6.38
N ALA A 87 -10.35 7.23 -5.15
CA ALA A 87 -11.39 6.25 -4.87
C ALA A 87 -12.46 6.85 -3.93
N ASP A 88 -13.62 6.25 -3.94
CA ASP A 88 -14.62 6.42 -2.91
C ASP A 88 -14.26 5.49 -1.75
N VAL A 89 -13.88 6.03 -0.60
CA VAL A 89 -13.43 5.27 0.57
C VAL A 89 -14.35 5.41 1.78
N ASP A 90 -15.39 6.20 1.66
CA ASP A 90 -16.40 6.34 2.69
C ASP A 90 -17.70 5.58 2.35
N ASP A 91 -18.52 5.35 3.34
CA ASP A 91 -19.80 4.64 3.22
C ASP A 91 -21.00 5.61 3.14
N MET A 92 -20.78 6.84 2.71
CA MET A 92 -21.86 7.86 2.69
C MET A 92 -22.88 7.61 1.58
N GLY A 93 -22.60 6.69 0.66
CA GLY A 93 -23.54 6.24 -0.37
C GLY A 93 -23.69 7.19 -1.56
N ASP A 94 -22.79 8.14 -1.69
CA ASP A 94 -22.79 9.09 -2.82
C ASP A 94 -21.95 8.62 -4.01
N TYR A 95 -21.11 7.60 -3.82
CA TYR A 95 -20.23 7.00 -4.84
C TYR A 95 -19.27 8.01 -5.50
N VAL A 96 -18.78 8.97 -4.74
CA VAL A 96 -17.86 10.01 -5.24
C VAL A 96 -16.42 9.61 -4.97
N ALA A 97 -15.64 9.39 -6.02
CA ALA A 97 -14.20 9.11 -5.94
C ALA A 97 -13.42 10.39 -5.64
N ASP A 98 -13.34 10.81 -4.39
CA ASP A 98 -12.71 12.03 -3.93
C ASP A 98 -11.42 11.82 -3.13
N THR A 99 -11.21 10.65 -2.59
CA THR A 99 -10.08 10.34 -1.71
C THR A 99 -8.89 9.82 -2.49
N GLU A 100 -7.73 10.50 -2.35
CA GLU A 100 -6.47 10.05 -2.98
C GLU A 100 -5.89 8.86 -2.23
N VAL A 101 -5.86 7.70 -2.86
CA VAL A 101 -5.38 6.43 -2.28
C VAL A 101 -3.95 6.05 -2.71
N VAL A 102 -3.38 6.79 -3.67
CA VAL A 102 -1.98 6.66 -4.08
C VAL A 102 -1.16 7.78 -3.46
N LYS A 103 -0.11 7.43 -2.75
CA LYS A 103 0.75 8.38 -2.04
C LYS A 103 2.18 8.36 -2.56
N THR A 104 2.87 9.47 -2.41
CA THR A 104 4.29 9.58 -2.71
C THR A 104 5.07 9.95 -1.46
N VAL A 105 6.04 9.13 -1.09
CA VAL A 105 6.98 9.39 0.00
C VAL A 105 8.40 9.36 -0.55
N GLY A 106 9.07 10.49 -0.49
CA GLY A 106 10.38 10.65 -1.14
C GLY A 106 10.29 10.50 -2.66
N LYS A 107 10.84 9.40 -3.18
CA LYS A 107 10.84 9.08 -4.61
C LYS A 107 9.92 7.90 -4.98
N VAL A 108 9.24 7.30 -4.00
CA VAL A 108 8.39 6.13 -4.19
C VAL A 108 6.93 6.54 -4.18
N THR A 109 6.24 6.25 -5.26
CA THR A 109 4.78 6.37 -5.38
C THR A 109 4.18 4.98 -5.20
N TYR A 110 3.18 4.85 -4.34
CA TYR A 110 2.63 3.56 -3.97
C TYR A 110 1.15 3.66 -3.58
N PHE A 111 0.42 2.56 -3.69
CA PHE A 111 -0.91 2.43 -3.11
C PHE A 111 -0.81 2.24 -1.60
N ALA A 112 -1.52 3.08 -0.85
CA ALA A 112 -1.45 3.11 0.62
C ALA A 112 -2.42 2.09 1.25
N GLU A 113 -2.21 0.80 0.97
CA GLU A 113 -3.07 -0.31 1.38
C GLU A 113 -3.28 -0.42 2.89
N SER A 114 -2.26 -0.05 3.66
CA SER A 114 -2.33 -0.09 5.14
C SER A 114 -3.25 0.97 5.73
N GLU A 115 -3.52 2.05 4.98
CA GLU A 115 -4.40 3.13 5.41
C GLU A 115 -5.84 2.91 4.93
N PHE A 116 -6.01 2.35 3.73
CA PHE A 116 -7.30 2.20 3.07
C PHE A 116 -7.79 0.74 3.00
N ARG A 117 -7.18 -0.17 3.78
CA ARG A 117 -7.58 -1.58 3.88
C ARG A 117 -7.68 -2.32 2.55
N SER A 118 -6.75 -2.00 1.65
CA SER A 118 -6.49 -2.75 0.43
C SER A 118 -7.50 -2.62 -0.75
N ALA A 119 -7.79 -3.74 -1.34
CA ALA A 119 -8.29 -3.97 -2.67
C ALA A 119 -9.52 -3.19 -3.15
N PRO A 120 -10.57 -2.91 -2.37
CA PRO A 120 -11.74 -2.22 -2.90
C PRO A 120 -11.48 -0.82 -3.42
N TYR A 121 -10.43 -0.19 -2.91
CA TYR A 121 -10.12 1.21 -3.22
C TYR A 121 -8.99 1.38 -4.24
N PHE A 122 -8.50 0.28 -4.81
CA PHE A 122 -7.49 0.29 -5.86
C PHE A 122 -7.97 -0.53 -7.05
N ASP A 123 -9.05 -0.05 -7.64
CA ASP A 123 -9.67 -0.62 -8.84
C ASP A 123 -9.04 0.01 -10.09
N ILE A 124 -7.87 -0.47 -10.48
CA ILE A 124 -7.11 0.04 -11.61
C ILE A 124 -6.73 -1.08 -12.58
N ASP A 125 -6.96 -0.83 -13.85
CA ASP A 125 -6.52 -1.71 -14.93
C ASP A 125 -5.05 -1.48 -15.26
N ILE A 126 -4.21 -2.42 -14.91
CA ILE A 126 -2.78 -2.40 -15.21
C ILE A 126 -2.54 -2.88 -16.64
N ASP A 127 -1.67 -2.19 -17.38
CA ASP A 127 -1.34 -2.57 -18.76
C ASP A 127 -0.69 -3.95 -18.81
N GLY A 128 -1.09 -4.75 -19.80
CA GLY A 128 -0.60 -6.11 -19.97
C GLY A 128 -1.29 -7.19 -19.12
N ILE A 129 -2.25 -6.81 -18.27
CA ILE A 129 -3.11 -7.76 -17.55
C ILE A 129 -4.46 -7.86 -18.26
N GLU A 130 -4.84 -9.06 -18.70
CA GLU A 130 -6.15 -9.34 -19.27
C GLU A 130 -7.03 -10.04 -18.22
N ILE A 131 -8.17 -9.44 -17.92
CA ILE A 131 -9.21 -10.06 -17.11
C ILE A 131 -10.04 -10.93 -18.06
N LYS A 132 -10.01 -12.26 -17.86
CA LYS A 132 -10.78 -13.23 -18.64
C LYS A 132 -12.10 -13.59 -17.95
#